data_e61e7d35938cf2f772d0ffb88792d7b2
#
_entry.id   e61e7d35938cf2f772d0ffb88792d7b2
#
_cell.length_a   1.000
_cell.length_b   1.000
_cell.length_c   1.000
_cell.angle_alpha   90.00
_cell.angle_beta   90.00
_cell.angle_gamma   90.00
#
_symmetry.space_group_name_H-M   'P 1'
#
loop_
_entity.id
_entity.type
_entity.pdbx_description
1 polymer ?
#
loop_
_entity_poly.entity_id
_entity_poly.type
_entity_poly.pdbx_seq_one_letter_code
_entity_poly.pdbx_strand_id
1 'polypeptide(L)'
;MQYSLKEKVKEGVEVRFMYDDVGSLTMLPRHYDRQLEKMGIKSVAFNPFIPILSLAMNNRDHKKIVVIDGEIGFSGGFNLADEYINQRVKYGHWKDSGLMIHGPAVNSLTKMFLESWNVARNTEEDYEKYYVRSHQKFEVDGYVTPYGDSPLDDENVGENVYLNMINQAYDYLYITTPYLILDDNLQTALINAAKRGVDVRIITPGIPDKKIVFRVTRSYYQTLIKHGIRIYEYTPGFIHAKNFLVDDKCATVGTINLDYRSLYLHF
;
A
#
# COMPACT_ATOMS: atom_id res chain seq x y z
N MET A 1 -4.80 -5.14 19.34
CA MET A 1 -4.28 -6.08 18.33
C MET A 1 -3.50 -7.24 18.94
N GLN A 2 -2.31 -7.05 19.57
CA GLN A 2 -1.50 -8.18 20.07
C GLN A 2 -2.27 -9.13 21.01
N TYR A 3 -3.14 -8.61 21.88
CA TYR A 3 -3.98 -9.44 22.75
C TYR A 3 -4.98 -10.29 21.97
N SER A 4 -5.61 -9.73 20.93
CA SER A 4 -6.54 -10.48 20.08
C SER A 4 -5.82 -11.61 19.33
N LEU A 5 -4.62 -11.36 18.80
CA LEU A 5 -3.80 -12.37 18.14
C LEU A 5 -3.37 -13.48 19.12
N LYS A 6 -2.99 -13.10 20.34
CA LYS A 6 -2.64 -14.06 21.39
C LYS A 6 -3.81 -14.98 21.76
N GLU A 7 -5.03 -14.43 21.83
CA GLU A 7 -6.23 -15.26 22.07
C GLU A 7 -6.46 -16.25 20.91
N LYS A 8 -6.26 -15.83 19.66
CA LYS A 8 -6.35 -16.75 18.51
C LYS A 8 -5.30 -17.86 18.55
N VAL A 9 -4.08 -17.56 18.99
CA VAL A 9 -3.05 -18.60 19.22
C VAL A 9 -3.51 -19.62 20.26
N LYS A 10 -4.17 -19.20 21.35
CA LYS A 10 -4.73 -20.12 22.36
C LYS A 10 -5.86 -21.00 21.81
N GLU A 11 -6.60 -20.49 20.81
CA GLU A 11 -7.63 -21.25 20.09
C GLU A 11 -7.03 -22.22 19.05
N GLY A 12 -5.70 -22.29 18.92
CA GLY A 12 -4.99 -23.20 18.00
C GLY A 12 -4.71 -22.60 16.61
N VAL A 13 -4.96 -21.30 16.41
CA VAL A 13 -4.66 -20.63 15.14
C VAL A 13 -3.16 -20.35 15.04
N GLU A 14 -2.55 -20.72 13.92
CA GLU A 14 -1.19 -20.31 13.60
C GLU A 14 -1.21 -18.83 13.17
N VAL A 15 -0.53 -17.98 13.94
CA VAL A 15 -0.41 -16.55 13.63
C VAL A 15 1.01 -16.23 13.21
N ARG A 16 1.16 -15.57 12.07
CA ARG A 16 2.41 -15.01 11.56
C ARG A 16 2.31 -13.50 11.51
N PHE A 17 3.33 -12.83 12.00
CA PHE A 17 3.37 -11.38 12.05
C PHE A 17 4.73 -10.86 11.55
N MET A 18 4.71 -10.07 10.49
CA MET A 18 5.90 -9.41 9.96
C MET A 18 5.70 -7.89 9.98
N TYR A 19 6.74 -7.17 10.32
CA TYR A 19 6.73 -5.71 10.32
C TYR A 19 8.06 -5.15 9.82
N ASP A 20 8.00 -4.00 9.17
CA ASP A 20 9.21 -3.27 8.76
C ASP A 20 9.88 -2.64 9.97
N ASP A 21 11.17 -2.93 10.19
CA ASP A 21 11.88 -2.50 11.40
C ASP A 21 12.04 -0.98 11.47
N VAL A 22 12.49 -0.34 10.37
CA VAL A 22 12.69 1.12 10.34
C VAL A 22 11.37 1.87 10.40
N GLY A 23 10.35 1.38 9.69
CA GLY A 23 9.00 1.96 9.71
C GLY A 23 8.34 1.93 11.10
N SER A 24 8.78 1.01 11.94
CA SER A 24 8.23 0.78 13.28
C SER A 24 9.13 1.25 14.44
N LEU A 25 10.32 1.75 14.17
CA LEU A 25 11.41 2.00 15.12
C LEU A 25 11.01 2.94 16.29
N THR A 26 10.13 3.90 16.03
CA THR A 26 9.65 4.86 17.03
C THR A 26 8.33 4.45 17.68
N MET A 27 7.67 3.42 17.17
CA MET A 27 6.31 3.03 17.56
C MET A 27 6.29 1.70 18.32
N LEU A 28 7.20 0.78 18.01
CA LEU A 28 7.29 -0.53 18.65
C LEU A 28 8.47 -0.61 19.62
N PRO A 29 8.35 -1.42 20.70
CA PRO A 29 9.47 -1.71 21.59
C PRO A 29 10.60 -2.41 20.84
N ARG A 30 11.82 -2.27 21.34
CA ARG A 30 12.97 -3.04 20.84
C ARG A 30 12.70 -4.54 20.95
N HIS A 31 13.08 -5.32 19.93
CA HIS A 31 12.86 -6.77 19.86
C HIS A 31 11.39 -7.15 20.05
N TYR A 32 10.50 -6.42 19.40
CA TYR A 32 9.05 -6.68 19.46
C TYR A 32 8.69 -8.06 18.89
N ASP A 33 9.41 -8.52 17.87
CA ASP A 33 9.35 -9.88 17.35
C ASP A 33 9.48 -10.94 18.44
N ARG A 34 10.50 -10.82 19.30
CA ARG A 34 10.72 -11.74 20.43
C ARG A 34 9.61 -11.68 21.48
N GLN A 35 8.99 -10.51 21.65
CA GLN A 35 7.84 -10.37 22.57
C GLN A 35 6.62 -11.09 22.02
N LEU A 36 6.38 -11.00 20.72
CA LEU A 36 5.30 -11.71 20.04
C LEU A 36 5.53 -13.24 20.06
N GLU A 37 6.77 -13.69 19.86
CA GLU A 37 7.12 -15.11 19.93
C GLU A 37 6.86 -15.72 21.32
N LYS A 38 7.10 -14.98 22.40
CA LYS A 38 6.71 -15.39 23.76
C LYS A 38 5.19 -15.54 23.95
N MET A 39 4.39 -14.95 23.07
CA MET A 39 2.94 -15.11 23.06
C MET A 39 2.46 -16.23 22.13
N GLY A 40 3.38 -16.98 21.51
CA GLY A 40 3.10 -18.03 20.53
C GLY A 40 2.86 -17.52 19.09
N ILE A 41 3.07 -16.24 18.85
CA ILE A 41 2.93 -15.62 17.53
C ILE A 41 4.27 -15.73 16.82
N LYS A 42 4.34 -16.43 15.69
CA LYS A 42 5.53 -16.44 14.84
C LYS A 42 5.78 -15.04 14.30
N SER A 43 6.93 -14.43 14.60
CA SER A 43 7.17 -13.03 14.22
C SER A 43 8.58 -12.81 13.66
N VAL A 44 8.71 -11.80 12.79
CA VAL A 44 9.99 -11.36 12.25
C VAL A 44 9.95 -9.87 11.90
N ALA A 45 11.06 -9.18 12.15
CA ALA A 45 11.30 -7.84 11.66
C ALA A 45 11.90 -7.93 10.25
N PHE A 46 11.26 -7.28 9.28
CA PHE A 46 11.76 -7.18 7.91
C PHE A 46 12.88 -6.15 7.83
N ASN A 47 13.99 -6.51 7.18
CA ASN A 47 15.17 -5.68 6.94
C ASN A 47 15.60 -4.89 8.19
N PRO A 48 16.11 -5.58 9.26
CA PRO A 48 16.46 -4.95 10.53
C PRO A 48 17.45 -3.80 10.34
N PHE A 49 17.27 -2.73 11.12
CA PHE A 49 18.16 -1.58 11.07
C PHE A 49 19.57 -1.92 11.52
N ILE A 50 20.52 -1.82 10.61
CA ILE A 50 21.96 -1.91 10.88
C ILE A 50 22.55 -0.53 10.59
N PRO A 51 23.27 0.11 11.54
CA PRO A 51 23.82 1.46 11.36
C PRO A 51 25.04 1.46 10.43
N ILE A 52 24.87 0.96 9.21
CA ILE A 52 25.86 0.94 8.13
C ILE A 52 25.23 1.65 6.94
N LEU A 53 25.98 2.52 6.25
CA LEU A 53 25.54 3.13 5.00
C LEU A 53 25.45 2.05 3.92
N SER A 54 24.25 1.59 3.65
CA SER A 54 23.94 0.62 2.61
C SER A 54 22.70 1.05 1.84
N LEU A 55 22.75 0.99 0.52
CA LEU A 55 21.59 1.27 -0.36
C LEU A 55 20.44 0.30 -0.08
N ALA A 56 20.74 -0.95 0.24
CA ALA A 56 19.74 -1.97 0.60
C ALA A 56 18.91 -1.60 1.85
N MET A 57 19.41 -0.71 2.71
CA MET A 57 18.64 -0.19 3.85
C MET A 57 17.47 0.70 3.44
N ASN A 58 17.44 1.20 2.20
CA ASN A 58 16.33 1.98 1.67
C ASN A 58 15.17 1.10 1.18
N ASN A 59 15.42 -0.18 0.90
CA ASN A 59 14.40 -1.11 0.47
C ASN A 59 13.55 -1.52 1.66
N ARG A 60 12.29 -1.12 1.68
CA ARG A 60 11.36 -1.30 2.81
C ARG A 60 10.09 -2.01 2.38
N ASP A 61 9.59 -2.87 3.26
CA ASP A 61 8.29 -3.48 3.03
C ASP A 61 7.19 -2.48 3.43
N HIS A 62 6.47 -2.01 2.43
CA HIS A 62 5.35 -1.07 2.60
C HIS A 62 3.99 -1.72 2.38
N LYS A 63 3.96 -3.01 2.14
CA LYS A 63 2.71 -3.78 1.98
C LYS A 63 1.92 -3.83 3.30
N LYS A 64 0.61 -3.73 3.20
CA LYS A 64 -0.34 -3.93 4.29
C LYS A 64 -1.23 -5.08 3.88
N ILE A 65 -0.86 -6.27 4.29
CA ILE A 65 -1.53 -7.52 3.92
C ILE A 65 -1.97 -8.23 5.19
N VAL A 66 -3.24 -8.62 5.25
CA VAL A 66 -3.74 -9.58 6.22
C VAL A 66 -4.43 -10.69 5.43
N VAL A 67 -4.06 -11.93 5.70
CA VAL A 67 -4.72 -13.11 5.12
C VAL A 67 -5.23 -13.97 6.27
N ILE A 68 -6.46 -14.43 6.15
CA ILE A 68 -7.11 -15.32 7.10
C ILE A 68 -7.46 -16.61 6.36
N ASP A 69 -6.87 -17.72 6.80
CA ASP A 69 -7.09 -19.08 6.31
C ASP A 69 -6.93 -19.26 4.78
N GLY A 70 -6.23 -18.34 4.10
CA GLY A 70 -6.11 -18.32 2.64
C GLY A 70 -7.40 -17.95 1.88
N GLU A 71 -8.50 -17.68 2.59
CA GLU A 71 -9.82 -17.41 2.00
C GLU A 71 -10.16 -15.92 1.97
N ILE A 72 -9.80 -15.19 3.04
CA ILE A 72 -10.10 -13.78 3.17
C ILE A 72 -8.80 -13.00 3.23
N GLY A 73 -8.67 -11.99 2.37
CA GLY A 73 -7.55 -11.08 2.32
C GLY A 73 -7.94 -9.63 2.53
N PHE A 74 -7.07 -8.87 3.19
CA PHE A 74 -7.22 -7.42 3.32
C PHE A 74 -5.95 -6.75 2.83
N SER A 75 -6.11 -5.66 2.08
CA SER A 75 -5.02 -4.76 1.68
C SER A 75 -5.53 -3.33 1.57
N GLY A 76 -4.60 -2.37 1.58
CA GLY A 76 -4.94 -0.95 1.47
C GLY A 76 -3.85 -0.02 1.98
N GLY A 77 -4.16 1.26 2.07
CA GLY A 77 -3.22 2.30 2.49
C GLY A 77 -2.95 2.36 4.01
N PHE A 78 -3.78 1.77 4.83
CA PHE A 78 -3.79 1.96 6.29
C PHE A 78 -2.77 1.10 7.04
N ASN A 79 -2.05 1.71 7.98
CA ASN A 79 -1.24 1.00 8.96
C ASN A 79 -2.08 0.67 10.22
N LEU A 80 -1.57 -0.25 11.03
CA LEU A 80 -2.19 -0.61 12.31
C LEU A 80 -1.81 0.39 13.41
N ALA A 81 -2.43 1.58 13.38
CA ALA A 81 -2.22 2.62 14.37
C ALA A 81 -3.51 3.43 14.58
N ASP A 82 -3.64 4.06 15.75
CA ASP A 82 -4.87 4.72 16.22
C ASP A 82 -5.28 5.92 15.38
N GLU A 83 -4.33 6.61 14.75
CA GLU A 83 -4.61 7.71 13.84
C GLU A 83 -5.34 7.27 12.58
N TYR A 84 -5.11 6.06 12.07
CA TYR A 84 -5.76 5.54 10.86
C TYR A 84 -7.25 5.23 11.05
N ILE A 85 -7.67 5.03 12.29
CA ILE A 85 -9.08 4.81 12.65
C ILE A 85 -9.69 6.01 13.39
N ASN A 86 -9.00 7.16 13.39
CA ASN A 86 -9.42 8.41 14.03
C ASN A 86 -9.65 8.32 15.55
N GLN A 87 -9.10 7.32 16.24
CA GLN A 87 -9.06 7.29 17.71
C GLN A 87 -8.05 8.30 18.27
N ARG A 88 -7.04 8.65 17.49
CA ARG A 88 -6.08 9.70 17.81
C ARG A 88 -6.05 10.73 16.68
N VAL A 89 -6.45 11.95 16.99
CA VAL A 89 -6.37 13.06 16.03
C VAL A 89 -4.94 13.60 15.98
N LYS A 90 -4.27 13.47 14.83
CA LYS A 90 -2.89 13.94 14.63
C LYS A 90 -2.79 15.01 13.55
N TYR A 91 -3.49 14.82 12.42
CA TYR A 91 -3.49 15.72 11.27
C TYR A 91 -4.92 15.98 10.79
N GLY A 92 -5.83 16.31 11.71
CA GLY A 92 -7.25 16.38 11.41
C GLY A 92 -7.86 14.99 11.20
N HIS A 93 -8.93 14.92 10.43
CA HIS A 93 -9.55 13.65 10.07
C HIS A 93 -8.64 12.86 9.13
N TRP A 94 -8.32 11.62 9.51
CA TRP A 94 -7.55 10.70 8.68
C TRP A 94 -8.48 9.95 7.73
N LYS A 95 -8.23 10.07 6.43
CA LYS A 95 -8.99 9.36 5.39
C LYS A 95 -8.09 8.38 4.66
N ASP A 96 -8.47 7.11 4.70
CA ASP A 96 -7.76 6.04 4.00
C ASP A 96 -8.74 5.10 3.29
N SER A 97 -8.23 4.14 2.54
CA SER A 97 -8.99 3.14 1.82
C SER A 97 -8.34 1.77 1.92
N GLY A 98 -9.16 0.74 1.84
CA GLY A 98 -8.74 -0.64 1.80
C GLY A 98 -9.80 -1.53 1.19
N LEU A 99 -9.40 -2.74 0.85
CA LEU A 99 -10.23 -3.79 0.28
C LEU A 99 -10.25 -5.01 1.19
N MET A 100 -11.39 -5.63 1.29
CA MET A 100 -11.55 -7.01 1.70
C MET A 100 -11.81 -7.85 0.45
N ILE A 101 -11.03 -8.89 0.27
CA ILE A 101 -11.11 -9.81 -0.87
C ILE A 101 -11.47 -11.19 -0.32
N HIS A 102 -12.39 -11.86 -0.98
CA HIS A 102 -12.73 -13.24 -0.68
C HIS A 102 -12.66 -14.07 -1.97
N GLY A 103 -11.94 -15.19 -1.93
CA GLY A 103 -11.82 -16.11 -3.06
C GLY A 103 -10.40 -16.22 -3.65
N PRO A 104 -10.25 -16.70 -4.90
CA PRO A 104 -8.95 -17.10 -5.45
C PRO A 104 -7.88 -16.01 -5.50
N ALA A 105 -8.26 -14.73 -5.62
CA ALA A 105 -7.31 -13.62 -5.61
C ALA A 105 -6.54 -13.49 -4.28
N VAL A 106 -7.03 -14.07 -3.19
CA VAL A 106 -6.35 -14.11 -1.88
C VAL A 106 -5.06 -14.94 -1.96
N ASN A 107 -4.98 -15.92 -2.86
CA ASN A 107 -3.75 -16.72 -3.08
C ASN A 107 -2.57 -15.82 -3.47
N SER A 108 -2.81 -14.75 -4.27
CA SER A 108 -1.75 -13.79 -4.61
C SER A 108 -1.27 -12.98 -3.40
N LEU A 109 -2.19 -12.55 -2.52
CA LEU A 109 -1.81 -11.90 -1.25
C LEU A 109 -1.04 -12.86 -0.33
N THR A 110 -1.47 -14.11 -0.25
CA THR A 110 -0.79 -15.18 0.50
C THR A 110 0.63 -15.37 0.01
N LYS A 111 0.80 -15.48 -1.31
CA LYS A 111 2.11 -15.62 -1.95
C LYS A 111 3.01 -14.43 -1.62
N MET A 112 2.54 -13.20 -1.84
CA MET A 112 3.32 -11.99 -1.55
C MET A 112 3.78 -11.91 -0.09
N PHE A 113 2.91 -12.31 0.86
CA PHE A 113 3.29 -12.38 2.27
C PHE A 113 4.37 -13.43 2.51
N LEU A 114 4.19 -14.65 1.98
CA LEU A 114 5.10 -15.78 2.21
C LEU A 114 6.45 -15.59 1.52
N GLU A 115 6.51 -14.93 0.37
CA GLU A 115 7.78 -14.54 -0.27
C GLU A 115 8.61 -13.64 0.64
N SER A 116 8.01 -12.57 1.15
CA SER A 116 8.69 -11.67 2.10
C SER A 116 9.02 -12.38 3.42
N TRP A 117 8.16 -13.28 3.88
CA TRP A 117 8.37 -14.10 5.08
C TRP A 117 9.56 -15.04 4.91
N ASN A 118 9.63 -15.76 3.79
CA ASN A 118 10.72 -16.70 3.50
C ASN A 118 12.08 -15.98 3.46
N VAL A 119 12.13 -14.82 2.80
CA VAL A 119 13.34 -13.99 2.79
C VAL A 119 13.73 -13.55 4.21
N ALA A 120 12.79 -13.02 4.98
CA ALA A 120 13.07 -12.48 6.32
C ALA A 120 13.43 -13.57 7.35
N ARG A 121 12.90 -14.78 7.21
CA ARG A 121 13.15 -15.93 8.09
C ARG A 121 14.24 -16.86 7.56
N ASN A 122 14.71 -16.66 6.32
CA ASN A 122 15.60 -17.59 5.61
C ASN A 122 15.04 -19.01 5.58
N THR A 123 13.78 -19.12 5.11
CA THR A 123 13.04 -20.37 4.97
C THR A 123 12.60 -20.56 3.52
N GLU A 124 12.29 -21.79 3.13
CA GLU A 124 11.74 -22.15 1.82
C GLU A 124 10.43 -22.91 2.03
N GLU A 125 9.37 -22.18 2.35
CA GLU A 125 8.07 -22.80 2.51
C GLU A 125 7.37 -22.92 1.14
N ASP A 126 6.74 -24.07 0.94
CA ASP A 126 5.85 -24.29 -0.20
C ASP A 126 4.58 -23.45 -0.04
N TYR A 127 4.33 -22.53 -0.96
CA TYR A 127 3.18 -21.63 -0.94
C TYR A 127 1.86 -22.34 -1.22
N GLU A 128 1.88 -23.40 -2.05
CA GLU A 128 0.66 -24.07 -2.53
C GLU A 128 -0.14 -24.71 -1.41
N LYS A 129 0.53 -25.13 -0.32
CA LYS A 129 -0.17 -25.69 0.86
C LYS A 129 -1.05 -24.71 1.60
N TYR A 130 -0.88 -23.39 1.34
CA TYR A 130 -1.70 -22.32 1.92
C TYR A 130 -2.76 -21.82 0.96
N TYR A 131 -2.79 -22.32 -0.30
CA TYR A 131 -3.81 -21.94 -1.26
C TYR A 131 -5.08 -22.72 -0.97
N VAL A 132 -6.14 -21.96 -0.75
CA VAL A 132 -7.47 -22.54 -0.60
C VAL A 132 -8.14 -22.50 -1.97
N ARG A 133 -8.64 -23.66 -2.37
CA ARG A 133 -9.57 -23.74 -3.50
C ARG A 133 -10.94 -23.39 -2.94
N SER A 134 -11.32 -22.13 -3.06
CA SER A 134 -12.65 -21.69 -2.60
C SER A 134 -13.72 -22.57 -3.22
N HIS A 135 -14.52 -23.17 -2.39
CA HIS A 135 -15.71 -23.93 -2.81
C HIS A 135 -16.94 -23.05 -2.95
N GLN A 136 -16.88 -21.82 -2.43
CA GLN A 136 -17.98 -20.86 -2.53
C GLN A 136 -17.96 -20.21 -3.91
N LYS A 137 -19.06 -20.35 -4.65
CA LYS A 137 -19.26 -19.59 -5.89
C LYS A 137 -19.81 -18.21 -5.53
N PHE A 138 -19.10 -17.19 -5.99
CA PHE A 138 -19.57 -15.82 -5.92
C PHE A 138 -20.15 -15.42 -7.29
N GLU A 139 -21.24 -14.68 -7.28
CA GLU A 139 -21.63 -13.92 -8.46
C GLU A 139 -20.66 -12.77 -8.57
N VAL A 140 -19.88 -12.75 -9.65
CA VAL A 140 -18.82 -11.76 -9.88
C VAL A 140 -19.04 -11.08 -11.22
N ASP A 141 -18.87 -9.77 -11.23
CA ASP A 141 -18.91 -8.95 -12.43
C ASP A 141 -17.59 -8.16 -12.54
N GLY A 142 -16.49 -8.87 -12.79
CA GLY A 142 -15.18 -8.28 -12.94
C GLY A 142 -14.03 -9.14 -12.40
N TYR A 143 -12.85 -8.55 -12.36
CA TYR A 143 -11.61 -9.21 -11.96
C TYR A 143 -10.92 -8.43 -10.84
N VAL A 144 -10.29 -9.17 -9.91
CA VAL A 144 -9.40 -8.61 -8.89
C VAL A 144 -8.02 -9.22 -9.10
N THR A 145 -7.03 -8.37 -9.33
CA THR A 145 -5.64 -8.77 -9.57
C THR A 145 -4.73 -8.10 -8.53
N PRO A 146 -4.44 -8.77 -7.42
CA PRO A 146 -3.41 -8.29 -6.51
C PRO A 146 -2.05 -8.32 -7.20
N TYR A 147 -1.27 -7.25 -7.06
CA TYR A 147 0.10 -7.18 -7.55
C TYR A 147 1.00 -6.56 -6.48
N GLY A 148 2.27 -6.87 -6.54
CA GLY A 148 3.32 -6.26 -5.73
C GLY A 148 4.41 -5.70 -6.61
N ASP A 149 5.22 -4.85 -6.05
CA ASP A 149 6.42 -4.29 -6.68
C ASP A 149 7.67 -4.81 -5.95
N SER A 150 8.82 -4.77 -6.60
CA SER A 150 10.09 -5.15 -6.02
C SER A 150 11.19 -4.22 -6.52
N PRO A 151 11.98 -3.61 -5.63
CA PRO A 151 13.14 -2.81 -6.04
C PRO A 151 14.34 -3.68 -6.45
N LEU A 152 14.20 -5.00 -6.52
CA LEU A 152 15.27 -5.97 -6.78
C LEU A 152 15.17 -6.62 -8.15
N ASP A 153 14.15 -6.29 -8.92
CA ASP A 153 14.00 -6.72 -10.31
C ASP A 153 14.02 -5.49 -11.25
N ASP A 154 13.98 -5.74 -12.54
CA ASP A 154 14.06 -4.69 -13.58
C ASP A 154 12.66 -4.19 -14.01
N GLU A 155 11.59 -4.49 -13.24
CA GLU A 155 10.21 -4.17 -13.61
C GLU A 155 9.55 -3.28 -12.57
N ASN A 156 9.22 -2.04 -12.93
CA ASN A 156 8.47 -1.11 -12.08
C ASN A 156 6.97 -1.35 -12.27
N VAL A 157 6.44 -2.41 -11.67
CA VAL A 157 5.04 -2.84 -11.84
C VAL A 157 4.07 -1.74 -11.43
N GLY A 158 4.32 -1.08 -10.30
CA GLY A 158 3.45 -0.01 -9.78
C GLY A 158 3.34 1.18 -10.73
N GLU A 159 4.47 1.66 -11.25
CA GLU A 159 4.51 2.73 -12.25
C GLU A 159 3.79 2.32 -13.54
N ASN A 160 4.09 1.12 -14.04
CA ASN A 160 3.50 0.60 -15.27
C ASN A 160 1.98 0.45 -15.17
N VAL A 161 1.45 -0.01 -14.04
CA VAL A 161 0.01 -0.07 -13.79
C VAL A 161 -0.60 1.34 -13.84
N TYR A 162 0.00 2.31 -13.16
CA TYR A 162 -0.50 3.68 -13.16
C TYR A 162 -0.44 4.32 -14.55
N LEU A 163 0.66 4.15 -15.28
CA LEU A 163 0.78 4.63 -16.67
C LEU A 163 -0.27 4.00 -17.60
N ASN A 164 -0.51 2.70 -17.46
CA ASN A 164 -1.56 2.03 -18.23
C ASN A 164 -2.94 2.59 -17.93
N MET A 165 -3.28 2.79 -16.66
CA MET A 165 -4.58 3.38 -16.28
C MET A 165 -4.75 4.80 -16.80
N ILE A 166 -3.72 5.66 -16.69
CA ILE A 166 -3.73 7.03 -17.21
C ILE A 166 -3.92 7.03 -18.73
N ASN A 167 -3.23 6.14 -19.44
CA ASN A 167 -3.27 6.08 -20.90
C ASN A 167 -4.60 5.52 -21.43
N GLN A 168 -5.25 4.61 -20.69
CA GLN A 168 -6.55 4.02 -21.05
C GLN A 168 -7.74 4.90 -20.67
N ALA A 169 -7.55 5.93 -19.84
CA ALA A 169 -8.62 6.84 -19.44
C ALA A 169 -9.18 7.59 -20.66
N TYR A 170 -10.51 7.57 -20.80
CA TYR A 170 -11.25 8.18 -21.88
C TYR A 170 -12.16 9.33 -21.39
N ASP A 171 -13.00 9.08 -20.38
CA ASP A 171 -13.92 10.06 -19.83
C ASP A 171 -13.34 10.75 -18.60
N TYR A 172 -12.87 9.99 -17.60
CA TYR A 172 -12.32 10.58 -16.40
C TYR A 172 -11.25 9.71 -15.72
N LEU A 173 -10.39 10.39 -14.98
CA LEU A 173 -9.37 9.80 -14.11
C LEU A 173 -9.37 10.53 -12.76
N TYR A 174 -9.73 9.84 -11.68
CA TYR A 174 -9.73 10.39 -10.33
C TYR A 174 -8.66 9.71 -9.47
N ILE A 175 -7.81 10.51 -8.86
CA ILE A 175 -6.65 10.05 -8.09
C ILE A 175 -6.72 10.59 -6.67
N THR A 176 -6.43 9.74 -5.69
CA THR A 176 -6.12 10.17 -4.33
C THR A 176 -4.69 9.74 -3.99
N THR A 177 -3.91 10.64 -3.43
CA THR A 177 -2.54 10.33 -2.99
C THR A 177 -2.10 11.26 -1.85
N PRO A 178 -1.40 10.75 -0.83
CA PRO A 178 -0.85 11.61 0.22
C PRO A 178 0.34 12.46 -0.24
N TYR A 179 1.05 12.00 -1.27
CA TYR A 179 2.23 12.66 -1.82
C TYR A 179 2.12 12.68 -3.34
N LEU A 180 2.39 13.84 -3.94
CA LEU A 180 2.38 14.05 -5.39
C LEU A 180 3.76 14.54 -5.81
N ILE A 181 4.66 13.61 -6.04
CA ILE A 181 6.04 13.84 -6.45
C ILE A 181 6.30 12.96 -7.69
N LEU A 182 5.87 13.48 -8.82
CA LEU A 182 5.84 12.74 -10.08
C LEU A 182 7.23 12.68 -10.74
N ASP A 183 7.53 11.57 -11.37
CA ASP A 183 8.54 11.49 -12.40
C ASP A 183 8.04 12.09 -13.72
N ASP A 184 8.92 12.17 -14.70
CA ASP A 184 8.61 12.77 -16.00
C ASP A 184 7.58 11.95 -16.79
N ASN A 185 7.56 10.62 -16.65
CA ASN A 185 6.64 9.74 -17.37
C ASN A 185 5.21 9.95 -16.88
N LEU A 186 5.00 9.85 -15.56
CA LEU A 186 3.68 10.05 -14.95
C LEU A 186 3.17 11.48 -15.14
N GLN A 187 4.04 12.48 -14.99
CA GLN A 187 3.64 13.88 -15.25
C GLN A 187 3.21 14.08 -16.70
N THR A 188 3.98 13.56 -17.65
CA THR A 188 3.67 13.66 -19.08
C THR A 188 2.38 12.91 -19.42
N ALA A 189 2.18 11.70 -18.88
CA ALA A 189 0.98 10.92 -19.11
C ALA A 189 -0.28 11.62 -18.58
N LEU A 190 -0.24 12.19 -17.38
CA LEU A 190 -1.35 12.97 -16.80
C LEU A 190 -1.69 14.20 -17.64
N ILE A 191 -0.69 14.96 -18.08
CA ILE A 191 -0.87 16.12 -18.94
C ILE A 191 -1.48 15.70 -20.30
N ASN A 192 -1.02 14.61 -20.87
CA ASN A 192 -1.56 14.10 -22.13
C ASN A 192 -3.00 13.60 -21.98
N ALA A 193 -3.35 12.94 -20.86
CA ALA A 193 -4.74 12.57 -20.58
C ALA A 193 -5.65 13.82 -20.53
N ALA A 194 -5.27 14.85 -19.79
CA ALA A 194 -6.01 16.10 -19.74
C ALA A 194 -6.13 16.78 -21.11
N LYS A 195 -5.07 16.79 -21.93
CA LYS A 195 -5.10 17.31 -23.30
C LYS A 195 -5.98 16.50 -24.25
N ARG A 196 -6.18 15.22 -24.00
CA ARG A 196 -7.17 14.39 -24.74
C ARG A 196 -8.61 14.71 -24.35
N GLY A 197 -8.84 15.51 -23.32
CA GLY A 197 -10.16 15.89 -22.84
C GLY A 197 -10.64 15.07 -21.63
N VAL A 198 -9.80 14.18 -21.09
CA VAL A 198 -10.11 13.40 -19.88
C VAL A 198 -10.27 14.33 -18.68
N ASP A 199 -11.33 14.18 -17.89
CA ASP A 199 -11.51 14.89 -16.63
C ASP A 199 -10.56 14.33 -15.55
N VAL A 200 -9.36 14.90 -15.46
CA VAL A 200 -8.36 14.47 -14.47
C VAL A 200 -8.52 15.26 -13.18
N ARG A 201 -8.79 14.53 -12.08
CA ARG A 201 -8.88 15.11 -10.73
C ARG A 201 -7.94 14.43 -9.77
N ILE A 202 -7.21 15.23 -8.99
CA ILE A 202 -6.27 14.72 -7.97
C ILE A 202 -6.65 15.31 -6.61
N ILE A 203 -6.73 14.47 -5.59
CA ILE A 203 -6.98 14.87 -4.21
C ILE A 203 -5.74 14.58 -3.37
N THR A 204 -5.23 15.60 -2.71
CA THR A 204 -4.08 15.55 -1.80
C THR A 204 -4.49 15.98 -0.38
N PRO A 205 -3.64 15.81 0.65
CA PRO A 205 -3.96 16.26 2.00
C PRO A 205 -4.16 17.77 2.11
N GLY A 206 -5.15 18.20 2.92
CA GLY A 206 -5.29 19.60 3.34
C GLY A 206 -4.42 19.92 4.55
N ILE A 207 -4.22 18.95 5.46
CA ILE A 207 -3.32 19.07 6.60
C ILE A 207 -2.20 18.04 6.44
N PRO A 208 -0.95 18.45 6.16
CA PRO A 208 0.14 17.52 5.87
C PRO A 208 0.75 16.90 7.13
N ASP A 209 1.24 15.66 6.99
CA ASP A 209 2.08 14.99 7.99
C ASP A 209 3.53 15.51 7.98
N LYS A 210 4.05 15.87 6.78
CA LYS A 210 5.42 16.32 6.54
C LYS A 210 5.40 17.63 5.74
N LYS A 211 5.64 18.75 6.40
CA LYS A 211 5.58 20.09 5.79
C LYS A 211 6.50 20.26 4.57
N ILE A 212 7.71 19.69 4.59
CA ILE A 212 8.67 19.80 3.48
C ILE A 212 8.15 19.01 2.27
N VAL A 213 7.73 17.76 2.46
CA VAL A 213 7.17 16.92 1.40
C VAL A 213 5.93 17.56 0.78
N PHE A 214 5.10 18.20 1.59
CA PHE A 214 3.91 18.91 1.11
C PHE A 214 4.25 20.14 0.26
N ARG A 215 5.34 20.85 0.57
CA ARG A 215 5.83 21.94 -0.29
C ARG A 215 6.27 21.41 -1.65
N VAL A 216 6.94 20.26 -1.67
CA VAL A 216 7.31 19.60 -2.94
C VAL A 216 6.06 19.16 -3.70
N THR A 217 5.07 18.54 -3.03
CA THR A 217 3.78 18.20 -3.65
C THR A 217 3.14 19.43 -4.31
N ARG A 218 3.06 20.55 -3.61
CA ARG A 218 2.49 21.78 -4.14
C ARG A 218 3.28 22.41 -5.32
N SER A 219 4.55 22.12 -5.44
CA SER A 219 5.33 22.62 -6.60
C SER A 219 4.87 22.04 -7.93
N TYR A 220 4.26 20.86 -7.93
CA TYR A 220 3.69 20.24 -9.13
C TYR A 220 2.34 20.86 -9.53
N TYR A 221 1.61 21.49 -8.61
CA TYR A 221 0.26 22.01 -8.85
C TYR A 221 0.21 22.98 -10.02
N GLN A 222 1.13 23.94 -10.07
CA GLN A 222 1.12 24.99 -11.10
C GLN A 222 1.18 24.39 -12.50
N THR A 223 2.07 23.42 -12.72
CA THR A 223 2.24 22.77 -14.01
C THR A 223 1.00 21.96 -14.39
N LEU A 224 0.46 21.18 -13.45
CA LEU A 224 -0.69 20.32 -13.71
C LEU A 224 -1.97 21.15 -13.97
N ILE A 225 -2.24 22.18 -13.15
CA ILE A 225 -3.41 23.06 -13.30
C ILE A 225 -3.35 23.83 -14.63
N LYS A 226 -2.17 24.30 -15.04
CA LYS A 226 -1.97 24.97 -16.34
C LYS A 226 -2.43 24.10 -17.53
N HIS A 227 -2.37 22.78 -17.38
CA HIS A 227 -2.78 21.83 -18.42
C HIS A 227 -4.19 21.27 -18.22
N GLY A 228 -5.00 21.88 -17.33
CA GLY A 228 -6.41 21.54 -17.17
C GLY A 228 -6.70 20.47 -16.11
N ILE A 229 -5.70 19.98 -15.39
CA ILE A 229 -5.90 19.02 -14.29
C ILE A 229 -6.44 19.75 -13.08
N ARG A 230 -7.48 19.20 -12.45
CA ARG A 230 -8.09 19.77 -11.25
C ARG A 230 -7.49 19.16 -10.01
N ILE A 231 -6.97 19.99 -9.10
CA ILE A 231 -6.35 19.56 -7.85
C ILE A 231 -7.19 20.07 -6.69
N TYR A 232 -7.46 19.18 -5.75
CA TYR A 232 -8.22 19.44 -4.52
C TYR A 232 -7.38 19.07 -3.31
N GLU A 233 -7.51 19.87 -2.25
CA GLU A 233 -6.94 19.53 -0.94
C GLU A 233 -8.06 19.07 0.00
N TYR A 234 -7.88 17.92 0.62
CA TYR A 234 -8.83 17.34 1.57
C TYR A 234 -8.84 18.17 2.86
N THR A 235 -9.72 19.15 2.92
CA THR A 235 -9.76 20.17 3.99
C THR A 235 -10.00 19.62 5.40
N PRO A 236 -10.73 18.50 5.63
CA PRO A 236 -10.91 17.95 6.97
C PRO A 236 -9.61 17.42 7.61
N GLY A 237 -8.58 17.13 6.81
CA GLY A 237 -7.35 16.59 7.37
C GLY A 237 -6.40 15.96 6.38
N PHE A 238 -5.91 14.78 6.74
CA PHE A 238 -4.92 14.03 5.99
C PHE A 238 -5.56 12.87 5.20
N ILE A 239 -5.58 12.98 3.86
CA ILE A 239 -5.95 11.87 3.01
C ILE A 239 -4.71 11.01 2.74
N HIS A 240 -4.77 9.73 3.14
CA HIS A 240 -3.69 8.77 2.98
C HIS A 240 -4.03 7.65 2.00
N ALA A 241 -5.22 7.66 1.42
CA ALA A 241 -5.63 6.73 0.38
C ALA A 241 -4.76 6.88 -0.89
N LYS A 242 -4.46 5.76 -1.55
CA LYS A 242 -3.75 5.69 -2.82
C LYS A 242 -4.64 4.94 -3.79
N ASN A 243 -5.46 5.70 -4.49
CA ASN A 243 -6.44 5.14 -5.41
C ASN A 243 -6.33 5.81 -6.76
N PHE A 244 -6.55 5.04 -7.80
CA PHE A 244 -6.88 5.49 -9.13
C PHE A 244 -8.25 4.94 -9.49
N LEU A 245 -9.09 5.74 -10.10
CA LEU A 245 -10.38 5.34 -10.63
C LEU A 245 -10.51 5.87 -12.05
N VAL A 246 -10.80 4.98 -12.99
CA VAL A 246 -10.85 5.25 -14.42
C VAL A 246 -12.19 4.77 -14.97
N ASP A 247 -13.00 5.70 -15.46
CA ASP A 247 -14.20 5.47 -16.33
C ASP A 247 -15.20 4.45 -15.77
N ASP A 248 -15.33 4.28 -14.45
CA ASP A 248 -16.09 3.21 -13.78
C ASP A 248 -15.70 1.76 -14.22
N LYS A 249 -14.56 1.60 -14.89
CA LYS A 249 -14.11 0.33 -15.45
C LYS A 249 -12.97 -0.30 -14.68
N CYS A 250 -12.06 0.53 -14.17
CA CYS A 250 -10.87 0.06 -13.49
C CYS A 250 -10.54 0.93 -12.29
N ALA A 251 -10.15 0.30 -11.18
CA ALA A 251 -9.68 1.00 -9.99
C ALA A 251 -8.47 0.31 -9.38
N THR A 252 -7.56 1.08 -8.78
CA THR A 252 -6.55 0.55 -7.86
C THR A 252 -6.82 1.02 -6.45
N VAL A 253 -6.61 0.14 -5.48
CA VAL A 253 -6.57 0.46 -4.06
C VAL A 253 -5.37 -0.25 -3.46
N GLY A 254 -4.43 0.49 -2.88
CA GLY A 254 -3.19 -0.14 -2.42
C GLY A 254 -2.32 0.75 -1.55
N THR A 255 -1.03 0.48 -1.61
CA THR A 255 -0.01 1.07 -0.75
C THR A 255 0.92 2.04 -1.49
N ILE A 256 0.94 2.02 -2.84
CA ILE A 256 1.91 2.73 -3.68
C ILE A 256 1.51 4.20 -3.80
N ASN A 257 2.30 5.10 -3.23
CA ASN A 257 2.11 6.54 -3.40
C ASN A 257 2.64 7.00 -4.76
N LEU A 258 2.19 8.19 -5.20
CA LEU A 258 2.80 8.90 -6.32
C LEU A 258 4.07 9.65 -5.85
N ASP A 259 5.08 8.90 -5.42
CA ASP A 259 6.40 9.42 -5.06
C ASP A 259 7.51 8.41 -5.43
N TYR A 260 8.71 8.93 -5.66
CA TYR A 260 9.88 8.13 -6.07
C TYR A 260 10.19 6.97 -5.12
N ARG A 261 9.97 7.15 -3.83
CA ARG A 261 10.27 6.11 -2.86
C ARG A 261 9.32 4.93 -3.00
N SER A 262 8.05 5.21 -3.21
CA SER A 262 7.02 4.17 -3.37
C SER A 262 7.11 3.45 -4.71
N LEU A 263 7.53 4.16 -5.77
CA LEU A 263 7.61 3.61 -7.12
C LEU A 263 8.90 2.81 -7.38
N TYR A 264 10.01 3.10 -6.66
CA TYR A 264 11.31 2.55 -7.01
C TYR A 264 12.09 1.89 -5.86
N LEU A 265 11.64 2.03 -4.60
CA LEU A 265 12.41 1.57 -3.43
C LEU A 265 11.63 0.69 -2.45
N HIS A 266 10.32 0.54 -2.62
CA HIS A 266 9.48 -0.26 -1.73
C HIS A 266 9.07 -1.59 -2.37
N PHE A 267 8.87 -2.60 -1.47
CA PHE A 267 8.18 -3.83 -1.80
C PHE A 267 6.68 -3.70 -1.61
#